data_32b7c3493cd5e4da10c7d0b42b4559ca
#
_entry.id   32b7c3493cd5e4da10c7d0b42b4559ca
#
_cell.length_a   1.000
_cell.length_b   1.000
_cell.length_c   1.000
_cell.angle_alpha   90.00
_cell.angle_beta   90.00
_cell.angle_gamma   90.00
#
_symmetry.space_group_name_H-M   'P 1'
#
loop_
_entity.id
_entity.type
_entity.pdbx_description
1 polymer ?
#
loop_
_entity_poly.entity_id
_entity_poly.type
_entity_poly.pdbx_seq_one_letter_code
_entity_poly.pdbx_strand_id
1 'polypeptide(L)'
;MVSMKSPFEMTKEIAKKAQEKRLKLNMSQQTLSEKSGVSYGTLKKFEQKGQISLESLLKIALALGEMDKFENLFTKEDDKLPVSLDEILGDIPRKRGRK
;
A
#
# COMPACT_ATOMS: atom_id res chain seq x y z
N MET A 1 20.45 -5.85 4.34
CA MET A 1 20.93 -4.66 3.71
C MET A 1 19.83 -3.66 3.43
N VAL A 2 20.02 -2.46 3.83
CA VAL A 2 19.01 -1.45 3.67
C VAL A 2 19.08 -0.83 2.30
N SER A 3 17.94 -0.72 1.66
CA SER A 3 17.87 -0.06 0.36
C SER A 3 18.04 1.44 0.57
N MET A 4 18.83 2.05 -0.28
CA MET A 4 19.08 3.48 -0.18
C MET A 4 18.36 4.25 -1.29
N LYS A 5 17.21 3.76 -1.70
CA LYS A 5 16.45 4.44 -2.71
C LYS A 5 15.97 5.80 -2.23
N SER A 6 16.02 6.77 -3.13
CA SER A 6 15.43 8.07 -2.84
C SER A 6 13.92 7.95 -2.87
N PRO A 7 13.22 8.92 -2.29
CA PRO A 7 11.76 8.91 -2.41
C PRO A 7 11.28 8.89 -3.86
N PHE A 8 11.96 9.61 -4.73
CA PHE A 8 11.59 9.61 -6.14
C PHE A 8 11.72 8.21 -6.75
N GLU A 9 12.83 7.54 -6.46
CA GLU A 9 13.03 6.19 -6.97
C GLU A 9 12.00 5.23 -6.39
N MET A 10 11.64 5.41 -5.14
CA MET A 10 10.65 4.55 -4.51
C MET A 10 9.28 4.71 -5.14
N THR A 11 8.89 5.94 -5.50
CA THR A 11 7.59 6.12 -6.15
C THR A 11 7.55 5.40 -7.48
N LYS A 12 8.65 5.44 -8.22
CA LYS A 12 8.71 4.74 -9.50
C LYS A 12 8.65 3.24 -9.32
N GLU A 13 9.32 2.76 -8.29
CA GLU A 13 9.31 1.32 -8.02
C GLU A 13 7.91 0.87 -7.61
N ILE A 14 7.24 1.64 -6.77
CA ILE A 14 5.88 1.31 -6.35
C ILE A 14 4.96 1.28 -7.55
N ALA A 15 5.09 2.27 -8.44
CA ALA A 15 4.26 2.32 -9.63
C ALA A 15 4.49 1.11 -10.52
N LYS A 16 5.74 0.70 -10.66
CA LYS A 16 6.06 -0.45 -11.48
C LYS A 16 5.50 -1.73 -10.89
N LYS A 17 5.61 -1.88 -9.58
CA LYS A 17 5.08 -3.07 -8.91
C LYS A 17 3.56 -3.12 -9.00
N ALA A 18 2.92 -1.96 -8.92
CA ALA A 18 1.47 -1.91 -9.05
C ALA A 18 1.06 -2.35 -10.47
N GLN A 19 1.80 -1.88 -11.45
CA GLN A 19 1.53 -2.27 -12.82
C GLN A 19 1.72 -3.77 -13.02
N GLU A 20 2.80 -4.31 -12.46
CA GLU A 20 3.06 -5.74 -12.58
C GLU A 20 1.94 -6.55 -11.94
N LYS A 21 1.45 -6.11 -10.78
CA LYS A 21 0.36 -6.79 -10.13
C LYS A 21 -0.90 -6.73 -10.95
N ARG A 22 -1.18 -5.56 -11.53
CA ARG A 22 -2.34 -5.40 -12.41
C ARG A 22 -2.29 -6.38 -13.57
N LEU A 23 -1.12 -6.46 -14.21
CA LEU A 23 -0.97 -7.36 -15.35
C LEU A 23 -1.07 -8.82 -14.93
N LYS A 24 -0.55 -9.14 -13.76
CA LYS A 24 -0.65 -10.49 -13.24
C LYS A 24 -2.09 -10.91 -13.01
N LEU A 25 -2.92 -9.94 -12.68
CA LEU A 25 -4.35 -10.20 -12.47
C LEU A 25 -5.15 -10.07 -13.78
N ASN A 26 -4.45 -9.90 -14.89
CA ASN A 26 -5.07 -9.80 -16.22
C ASN A 26 -6.01 -8.63 -16.32
N MET A 27 -5.66 -7.52 -15.70
CA MET A 27 -6.48 -6.32 -15.78
C MET A 27 -5.85 -5.29 -16.70
N SER A 28 -6.70 -4.66 -17.54
CA SER A 28 -6.27 -3.49 -18.27
C SER A 28 -6.28 -2.30 -17.32
N GLN A 29 -5.65 -1.20 -17.75
CA GLN A 29 -5.71 0.02 -16.95
C GLN A 29 -7.16 0.48 -16.81
N GLN A 30 -7.95 0.32 -17.85
CA GLN A 30 -9.34 0.71 -17.78
C GLN A 30 -10.11 -0.10 -16.75
N THR A 31 -9.88 -1.41 -16.72
CA THR A 31 -10.55 -2.25 -15.74
C THR A 31 -10.13 -1.86 -14.32
N LEU A 32 -8.85 -1.62 -14.10
CA LEU A 32 -8.40 -1.22 -12.77
C LEU A 32 -8.97 0.14 -12.40
N SER A 33 -9.07 1.05 -13.37
CA SER A 33 -9.68 2.34 -13.11
C SER A 33 -11.12 2.16 -12.62
N GLU A 34 -11.88 1.30 -13.28
CA GLU A 34 -13.27 1.06 -12.90
C GLU A 34 -13.37 0.42 -11.53
N LYS A 35 -12.52 -0.57 -11.27
CA LYS A 35 -12.61 -1.29 -10.00
C LYS A 35 -12.14 -0.44 -8.83
N SER A 36 -11.17 0.42 -9.05
CA SER A 36 -10.61 1.22 -7.97
C SER A 36 -11.37 2.52 -7.75
N GLY A 37 -12.05 3.01 -8.77
CA GLY A 37 -12.66 4.32 -8.70
C GLY A 37 -11.68 5.43 -8.97
N VAL A 38 -10.47 5.11 -9.38
CA VAL A 38 -9.46 6.10 -9.74
C VAL A 38 -9.55 6.34 -11.24
N SER A 39 -9.57 7.61 -11.65
CA SER A 39 -9.74 7.90 -13.07
C SER A 39 -8.62 7.28 -13.90
N TYR A 40 -8.96 6.98 -15.13
CA TYR A 40 -8.00 6.39 -16.06
C TYR A 40 -6.76 7.28 -16.21
N GLY A 41 -6.97 8.58 -16.34
CA GLY A 41 -5.83 9.50 -16.48
C GLY A 41 -4.92 9.51 -15.26
N THR A 42 -5.52 9.46 -14.08
CA THR A 42 -4.74 9.42 -12.85
C THR A 42 -3.95 8.12 -12.76
N LEU A 43 -4.59 7.01 -13.08
CA LEU A 43 -3.92 5.72 -13.05
C LEU A 43 -2.77 5.66 -14.05
N LYS A 44 -3.02 6.16 -15.24
CA LYS A 44 -2.00 6.16 -16.29
C LYS A 44 -0.79 6.99 -15.88
N LYS A 45 -1.05 8.17 -15.31
CA LYS A 45 0.04 9.02 -14.86
C LYS A 45 0.82 8.36 -13.73
N PHE A 46 0.11 7.71 -12.82
CA PHE A 46 0.77 7.01 -11.74
C PHE A 46 1.70 5.91 -12.28
N GLU A 47 1.21 5.09 -13.19
CA GLU A 47 2.04 4.00 -13.70
C GLU A 47 3.24 4.52 -14.48
N GLN A 48 3.09 5.66 -15.13
CA GLN A 48 4.18 6.23 -15.91
C GLN A 48 5.19 7.02 -15.09
N LYS A 49 4.69 7.77 -14.10
CA LYS A 49 5.54 8.73 -13.39
C LYS A 49 5.63 8.53 -11.89
N GLY A 50 4.84 7.65 -11.34
CA GLY A 50 4.85 7.42 -9.91
C GLY A 50 4.18 8.52 -9.11
N GLN A 51 3.38 9.37 -9.75
CA GLN A 51 2.74 10.50 -9.09
C GLN A 51 1.27 10.21 -8.87
N ILE A 52 0.85 10.28 -7.62
CA ILE A 52 -0.52 9.98 -7.27
C ILE A 52 -0.75 10.45 -5.84
N SER A 53 -1.99 10.79 -5.53
CA SER A 53 -2.32 11.10 -4.15
C SER A 53 -2.33 9.82 -3.33
N LEU A 54 -2.12 9.96 -2.03
CA LEU A 54 -2.15 8.79 -1.17
C LEU A 54 -3.52 8.11 -1.20
N GLU A 55 -4.58 8.90 -1.18
CA GLU A 55 -5.91 8.31 -1.21
C GLU A 55 -6.13 7.49 -2.47
N SER A 56 -5.75 8.03 -3.62
CA SER A 56 -5.91 7.28 -4.87
C SER A 56 -5.05 6.03 -4.89
N LEU A 57 -3.84 6.12 -4.34
CA LEU A 57 -2.97 4.95 -4.27
C LEU A 57 -3.61 3.86 -3.42
N LEU A 58 -4.23 4.24 -2.31
CA LEU A 58 -4.89 3.26 -1.46
C LEU A 58 -6.09 2.62 -2.16
N LYS A 59 -6.80 3.39 -2.97
CA LYS A 59 -7.90 2.83 -3.74
C LYS A 59 -7.39 1.78 -4.74
N ILE A 60 -6.27 2.07 -5.37
CA ILE A 60 -5.66 1.12 -6.29
C ILE A 60 -5.20 -0.11 -5.52
N ALA A 61 -4.57 0.08 -4.38
CA ALA A 61 -4.08 -1.03 -3.57
C ALA A 61 -5.24 -1.93 -3.16
N LEU A 62 -6.35 -1.34 -2.77
CA LEU A 62 -7.51 -2.12 -2.38
C LEU A 62 -8.00 -2.96 -3.55
N ALA A 63 -8.09 -2.36 -4.74
CA ALA A 63 -8.54 -3.08 -5.93
C ALA A 63 -7.59 -4.19 -6.32
N LEU A 64 -6.30 -4.05 -6.02
CA LEU A 64 -5.31 -5.07 -6.35
C LEU A 64 -5.13 -6.10 -5.24
N GLY A 65 -5.86 -5.96 -4.14
CA GLY A 65 -5.74 -6.90 -3.04
C GLY A 65 -4.49 -6.71 -2.21
N GLU A 66 -3.94 -5.50 -2.18
CA GLU A 66 -2.68 -5.23 -1.48
C GLU A 66 -2.85 -4.27 -0.31
N MET A 67 -4.08 -4.02 0.10
CA MET A 67 -4.32 -3.03 1.15
C MET A 67 -3.64 -3.37 2.46
N ASP A 68 -3.53 -4.65 2.77
CA ASP A 68 -2.93 -5.06 4.04
C ASP A 68 -1.49 -4.59 4.19
N LYS A 69 -0.79 -4.42 3.08
CA LYS A 69 0.58 -3.94 3.16
C LYS A 69 0.67 -2.50 3.62
N PHE A 70 -0.39 -1.73 3.37
CA PHE A 70 -0.42 -0.35 3.80
C PHE A 70 -0.88 -0.22 5.25
N GLU A 71 -1.63 -1.19 5.74
CA GLU A 71 -2.05 -1.15 7.12
C GLU A 71 -0.88 -1.23 8.09
N ASN A 72 0.23 -1.79 7.63
CA ASN A 72 1.40 -1.97 8.47
C ASN A 72 2.45 -0.89 8.30
N LEU A 73 2.16 0.12 7.49
CA LEU A 73 3.14 1.19 7.29
C LEU A 73 3.39 1.91 8.61
N PHE A 74 4.66 2.17 8.89
CA PHE A 74 5.11 2.89 10.09
C PHE A 74 4.81 2.14 11.37
N THR A 75 4.36 0.91 11.27
CA THR A 75 4.13 0.09 12.44
C THR A 75 5.44 -0.57 12.84
N LYS A 76 5.71 -0.60 14.13
CA LYS A 76 6.92 -1.23 14.61
C LYS A 76 6.89 -2.72 14.29
N GLU A 77 8.07 -3.30 14.15
CA GLU A 77 8.16 -4.69 13.76
C GLU A 77 7.35 -5.61 14.68
N ASP A 78 7.50 -5.42 15.97
CA ASP A 78 6.77 -6.29 16.91
C ASP A 78 5.28 -6.01 16.93
N ASP A 79 4.87 -4.82 16.50
CA ASP A 79 3.43 -4.51 16.41
C ASP A 79 2.80 -5.20 15.21
N LYS A 80 3.61 -5.64 14.27
CA LYS A 80 3.11 -6.32 13.08
C LYS A 80 2.93 -7.80 13.26
N LEU A 81 3.40 -8.32 14.36
CA LEU A 81 3.29 -9.74 14.58
C LEU A 81 1.84 -10.16 14.65
N PRO A 82 1.55 -11.36 14.23
CA PRO A 82 0.20 -11.87 14.36
C PRO A 82 -0.20 -11.84 15.83
N VAL A 83 -1.45 -12.01 16.06
CA VAL A 83 -1.98 -11.96 17.39
C VAL A 83 -1.04 -12.68 18.35
N SER A 84 -0.62 -11.96 19.36
CA SER A 84 0.26 -12.51 20.36
C SER A 84 -0.55 -12.76 21.63
N LEU A 85 0.07 -13.45 22.54
CA LEU A 85 -0.58 -13.67 23.82
C LEU A 85 -0.84 -12.35 24.52
N ASP A 86 0.09 -11.44 24.39
CA ASP A 86 -0.08 -10.14 25.01
C ASP A 86 -1.31 -9.44 24.51
N GLU A 87 -1.54 -9.50 23.22
CA GLU A 87 -2.72 -8.87 22.66
C GLU A 87 -3.99 -9.53 23.13
N ILE A 88 -3.94 -10.84 23.26
CA ILE A 88 -5.10 -11.58 23.72
C ILE A 88 -5.37 -11.29 25.18
N LEU A 89 -4.33 -11.31 25.97
CA LEU A 89 -4.48 -11.14 27.41
C LEU A 89 -4.62 -9.70 27.81
N GLY A 90 -3.98 -8.88 27.11
CA GLY A 90 -3.92 -7.60 27.53
C GLY A 90 -4.64 -6.65 26.96
N ASP A 91 -4.81 -6.71 26.64
CA ASP A 91 -5.22 -5.79 26.34
C ASP A 91 -4.58 -4.78 26.74
N ILE A 92 -4.01 -4.55 26.81
CA ILE A 92 -3.30 -3.80 27.15
C ILE A 92 -3.19 -2.61 26.90
N PRO A 93 -3.47 -2.01 27.24
CA PRO A 93 -3.54 -0.84 26.91
C PRO A 93 -2.43 -0.10 27.16
N ARG A 94 -1.90 -0.02 27.09
CA ARG A 94 -1.00 0.58 27.18
C ARG A 94 -0.60 1.37 26.56
N LYS A 95 -0.85 1.55 26.15
CA LYS A 95 -0.51 2.07 25.58
C LYS A 95 -0.66 3.04 25.34
N ARG A 96 -1.00 3.32 25.49
CA ARG A 96 -1.06 4.13 25.34
C ARG A 96 -0.75 5.01 25.59
N GLY A 97 -0.59 5.17 25.62
CA GLY A 97 -0.31 6.01 25.87
C GLY A 97 0.27 6.68 26.03
N ARG A 98 0.47 6.83 26.18
CA ARG A 98 1.00 7.46 26.35
C ARG A 98 1.33 8.13 26.12
N LYS A 99 1.28 8.19 25.92
CA LYS A 99 1.49 8.80 25.72
C LYS A 99 1.59 9.22 25.59
#